data_8023ccb72ad1d86d6cf5e4b2fb87cdee
#
_entry.id   8023ccb72ad1d86d6cf5e4b2fb87cdee
#
_cell.length_a   1.000
_cell.length_b   1.000
_cell.length_c   1.000
_cell.angle_alpha   90.00
_cell.angle_beta   90.00
_cell.angle_gamma   90.00
#
_symmetry.space_group_name_H-M   'P 1'
#
loop_
_entity.id
_entity.type
_entity.pdbx_description
1 polymer ?
#
loop_
_entity_poly.entity_id
_entity_poly.type
_entity_poly.pdbx_seq_one_letter_code
_entity_poly.pdbx_strand_id
1 'polypeptide(L)'
;MGSGSDTSVDNSNASGASDKTGTESDNVVMVGGSFEIDGFKGTVIDADTDFTDYDDPYGFYKPGDGKKYVKADFSFENNGKSDAYVSSADFSCYADNESCDQSFIASVNEFSGDTLSTGRKISFSVVFAVPVDAESIELEYTANIWSSEKVIIKLQ
;
A
#
# COMPACT_ATOMS: atom_id res chain seq x y z
N MET A 1 -20.21 48.04 5.69
CA MET A 1 -20.13 47.56 5.80
C MET A 1 -19.88 46.64 5.59
N GLY A 2 -19.75 46.39 5.43
CA GLY A 2 -19.38 45.53 5.22
C GLY A 2 -19.02 44.66 5.24
N SER A 3 -18.90 44.43 5.21
CA SER A 3 -18.53 43.62 5.23
C SER A 3 -18.19 42.72 5.27
N GLY A 4 -18.04 42.70 5.31
CA GLY A 4 -17.52 41.89 5.36
C GLY A 4 -17.53 40.91 5.45
N SER A 5 -17.66 40.83 5.39
CA SER A 5 -17.54 39.92 5.44
C SER A 5 -17.17 39.02 5.07
N ASP A 6 -17.04 39.15 5.04
CA ASP A 6 -16.60 38.43 4.83
C ASP A 6 -16.30 37.50 4.71
N THR A 7 -16.39 37.52 4.83
CA THR A 7 -16.02 36.79 4.90
C THR A 7 -15.82 35.79 4.73
N SER A 8 -16.00 35.89 4.79
CA SER A 8 -15.67 35.13 4.79
C SER A 8 -15.38 34.33 4.43
N VAL A 9 -15.45 34.30 4.37
CA VAL A 9 -15.04 33.73 4.20
C VAL A 9 -14.56 33.09 4.05
N ASP A 10 -14.38 33.14 4.17
CA ASP A 10 -13.69 32.73 4.26
C ASP A 10 -13.56 31.91 4.25
N ASN A 11 -13.69 31.83 4.36
CA ASN A 11 -13.31 31.19 4.62
C ASN A 11 -13.31 30.33 4.34
N SER A 12 -13.41 30.36 4.22
CA SER A 12 -13.12 29.72 4.17
C SER A 12 -12.93 29.03 3.97
N ASN A 13 -12.84 29.12 3.99
CA ASN A 13 -12.38 28.65 4.01
C ASN A 13 -12.18 27.94 3.99
N ALA A 14 -12.20 27.95 3.98
CA ALA A 14 -11.72 27.45 4.21
C ALA A 14 -11.72 26.64 4.25
N SER A 15 -11.84 26.41 4.19
CA SER A 15 -11.65 25.76 4.37
C SER A 15 -11.28 25.16 4.12
N GLY A 16 -11.06 25.09 3.91
CA GLY A 16 -10.45 24.66 3.81
C GLY A 16 -9.94 24.14 3.68
N ALA A 17 -9.51 24.47 3.62
CA ALA A 17 -8.76 24.15 3.63
C ALA A 17 -8.50 23.39 3.88
N SER A 18 -8.35 23.24 4.10
CA SER A 18 -8.03 22.53 4.52
C SER A 18 -7.91 21.65 3.99
N ASP A 19 -7.92 21.57 3.54
CA ASP A 19 -7.85 20.64 3.01
C ASP A 19 -6.85 20.24 2.33
N LYS A 20 -5.91 20.64 2.01
CA LYS A 20 -4.78 20.27 1.43
C LYS A 20 -4.12 19.26 2.18
N THR A 21 -4.07 19.37 3.36
CA THR A 21 -3.66 18.27 4.18
C THR A 21 -4.55 17.09 3.99
N GLY A 22 -5.77 17.34 3.59
CA GLY A 22 -6.68 16.27 3.27
C GLY A 22 -6.14 15.36 2.20
N THR A 23 -5.31 15.91 1.31
CA THR A 23 -4.74 15.13 0.22
C THR A 23 -3.89 13.99 0.75
N GLU A 24 -3.08 14.26 1.76
CA GLU A 24 -2.27 13.19 2.33
C GLU A 24 -3.11 12.14 3.02
N SER A 25 -4.15 12.58 3.72
CA SER A 25 -5.05 11.65 4.38
C SER A 25 -5.75 10.74 3.40
N ASP A 26 -6.05 11.26 2.21
CA ASP A 26 -6.78 10.51 1.20
C ASP A 26 -5.97 9.34 0.67
N ASN A 27 -4.67 9.33 0.91
CA ASN A 27 -3.80 8.26 0.42
C ASN A 27 -3.45 7.25 1.50
N VAL A 28 -4.17 7.25 2.60
CA VAL A 28 -3.95 6.27 3.68
C VAL A 28 -5.11 5.28 3.68
N VAL A 29 -4.77 4.00 3.66
CA VAL A 29 -5.75 2.92 3.55
C VAL A 29 -5.46 1.88 4.63
N MET A 30 -6.54 1.32 5.17
CA MET A 30 -6.44 0.24 6.14
C MET A 30 -6.75 -1.09 5.47
N VAL A 31 -6.47 -2.19 6.16
CA VAL A 31 -6.85 -3.52 5.68
C VAL A 31 -8.36 -3.57 5.46
N GLY A 32 -8.75 -4.11 4.32
CA GLY A 32 -10.15 -4.12 3.89
C GLY A 32 -10.55 -2.92 3.05
N GLY A 33 -9.70 -1.91 2.98
CA GLY A 33 -9.99 -0.70 2.22
C GLY A 33 -9.51 -0.78 0.79
N SER A 34 -9.89 0.23 0.01
CA SER A 34 -9.52 0.35 -1.40
C SER A 34 -8.95 1.72 -1.69
N PHE A 35 -8.20 1.80 -2.77
CA PHE A 35 -7.63 3.06 -3.23
C PHE A 35 -7.59 3.06 -4.76
N GLU A 36 -7.49 4.27 -5.33
CA GLU A 36 -7.33 4.42 -6.77
C GLU A 36 -6.12 5.28 -7.05
N ILE A 37 -5.28 4.82 -7.95
CA ILE A 37 -4.06 5.52 -8.33
C ILE A 37 -3.69 5.12 -9.75
N ASP A 38 -3.46 6.12 -10.61
CA ASP A 38 -3.01 5.92 -12.01
C ASP A 38 -3.87 4.92 -12.77
N GLY A 39 -5.18 4.98 -12.57
CA GLY A 39 -6.10 4.10 -13.28
C GLY A 39 -6.29 2.73 -12.67
N PHE A 40 -5.52 2.40 -11.64
CA PHE A 40 -5.72 1.15 -10.91
C PHE A 40 -6.66 1.36 -9.74
N LYS A 41 -7.48 0.37 -9.49
CA LYS A 41 -8.18 0.25 -8.21
C LYS A 41 -7.53 -0.89 -7.44
N GLY A 42 -6.92 -0.56 -6.32
CA GLY A 42 -6.31 -1.54 -5.43
C GLY A 42 -7.19 -1.78 -4.22
N THR A 43 -7.26 -3.03 -3.80
CA THR A 43 -7.98 -3.41 -2.59
C THR A 43 -7.04 -4.20 -1.70
N VAL A 44 -6.98 -3.81 -0.43
CA VAL A 44 -6.20 -4.54 0.57
C VAL A 44 -7.13 -5.61 1.13
N ILE A 45 -6.99 -6.84 0.65
CA ILE A 45 -7.93 -7.91 0.99
C ILE A 45 -7.73 -8.35 2.43
N ASP A 46 -6.48 -8.57 2.81
CA ASP A 46 -6.17 -9.10 4.13
C ASP A 46 -4.70 -8.85 4.42
N ALA A 47 -4.33 -8.97 5.70
CA ALA A 47 -2.94 -8.88 6.12
C ALA A 47 -2.73 -9.74 7.36
N ASP A 48 -1.57 -10.39 7.41
CA ASP A 48 -1.17 -11.20 8.54
C ASP A 48 0.17 -10.66 9.02
N THR A 49 0.18 -10.04 10.19
CA THR A 49 1.38 -9.39 10.71
C THR A 49 2.27 -10.35 11.51
N ASP A 50 1.92 -11.64 11.52
CA ASP A 50 2.75 -12.67 12.12
C ASP A 50 2.60 -13.94 11.30
N PHE A 51 3.02 -13.85 10.03
CA PHE A 51 2.75 -14.86 9.03
C PHE A 51 3.70 -16.04 9.18
N THR A 52 3.12 -17.22 9.37
CA THR A 52 3.89 -18.46 9.57
C THR A 52 3.39 -19.61 8.70
N ASP A 53 2.32 -19.41 7.93
CA ASP A 53 1.65 -20.48 7.20
C ASP A 53 2.24 -20.61 5.79
N TYR A 54 3.46 -21.16 5.72
CA TYR A 54 4.13 -21.40 4.44
C TYR A 54 4.93 -22.69 4.50
N ASP A 55 5.18 -23.27 3.33
CA ASP A 55 5.97 -24.49 3.21
C ASP A 55 7.44 -24.15 3.13
N ASP A 56 8.24 -24.81 3.94
CA ASP A 56 9.68 -24.59 3.95
C ASP A 56 10.40 -25.92 4.21
N PRO A 57 10.30 -26.87 3.24
CA PRO A 57 10.85 -28.20 3.47
C PRO A 57 12.36 -28.22 3.67
N TYR A 58 13.06 -27.21 3.23
CA TYR A 58 14.51 -27.15 3.34
C TYR A 58 15.02 -26.11 4.32
N GLY A 59 14.11 -25.36 4.97
CA GLY A 59 14.51 -24.36 5.95
C GLY A 59 15.15 -23.12 5.35
N PHE A 60 14.78 -22.75 4.12
CA PHE A 60 15.37 -21.60 3.43
C PHE A 60 14.65 -20.29 3.75
N TYR A 61 13.41 -20.35 4.17
CA TYR A 61 12.56 -19.15 4.29
C TYR A 61 12.45 -18.74 5.75
N LYS A 62 13.43 -17.98 6.20
CA LYS A 62 13.43 -17.48 7.59
C LYS A 62 13.53 -15.97 7.59
N PRO A 63 12.77 -15.30 8.44
CA PRO A 63 12.78 -13.82 8.44
C PRO A 63 14.06 -13.22 8.98
N GLY A 64 14.84 -13.99 9.74
CA GLY A 64 16.06 -13.50 10.37
C GLY A 64 15.88 -13.33 11.87
N ASP A 65 17.02 -13.16 12.56
CA ASP A 65 17.00 -13.05 14.01
C ASP A 65 16.23 -11.81 14.44
N GLY A 66 15.28 -12.01 15.35
CA GLY A 66 14.48 -10.92 15.89
C GLY A 66 13.45 -10.38 14.92
N LYS A 67 13.18 -11.11 13.84
CA LYS A 67 12.23 -10.66 12.81
C LYS A 67 11.13 -11.67 12.62
N LYS A 68 10.06 -11.21 11.99
CA LYS A 68 8.92 -12.04 11.61
C LYS A 68 8.50 -11.64 10.21
N TYR A 69 7.72 -12.51 9.56
CA TYR A 69 7.14 -12.18 8.26
C TYR A 69 5.80 -11.49 8.43
N VAL A 70 5.56 -10.53 7.56
CA VAL A 70 4.27 -9.87 7.40
C VAL A 70 3.83 -10.12 5.97
N LYS A 71 2.59 -10.55 5.79
CA LYS A 71 2.03 -10.83 4.48
C LYS A 71 0.81 -9.95 4.27
N ALA A 72 0.69 -9.38 3.08
CA ALA A 72 -0.49 -8.60 2.72
C ALA A 72 -0.99 -9.07 1.36
N ASP A 73 -2.31 -9.24 1.26
CA ASP A 73 -2.97 -9.73 0.06
C ASP A 73 -3.69 -8.58 -0.62
N PHE A 74 -3.52 -8.49 -1.94
CA PHE A 74 -4.08 -7.41 -2.73
C PHE A 74 -4.84 -7.92 -3.93
N SER A 75 -5.81 -7.13 -4.36
CA SER A 75 -6.45 -7.27 -5.67
C SER A 75 -6.30 -5.94 -6.39
N PHE A 76 -5.82 -6.00 -7.63
CA PHE A 76 -5.68 -4.80 -8.47
C PHE A 76 -6.54 -4.95 -9.70
N GLU A 77 -7.25 -3.89 -10.05
CA GLU A 77 -8.09 -3.84 -11.25
C GLU A 77 -7.65 -2.66 -12.09
N ASN A 78 -7.46 -2.90 -13.39
CA ASN A 78 -7.09 -1.83 -14.32
C ASN A 78 -8.35 -1.17 -14.84
N ASN A 79 -8.67 0.01 -14.32
CA ASN A 79 -9.82 0.81 -14.76
C ASN A 79 -9.41 1.93 -15.71
N GLY A 80 -8.15 1.92 -16.15
CA GLY A 80 -7.65 2.90 -17.08
C GLY A 80 -8.04 2.60 -18.51
N LYS A 81 -7.49 3.34 -19.44
CA LYS A 81 -7.82 3.23 -20.85
C LYS A 81 -6.82 2.44 -21.66
N SER A 82 -5.75 2.00 -21.06
CA SER A 82 -4.69 1.25 -21.73
C SER A 82 -4.14 0.20 -20.78
N ASP A 83 -3.36 -0.72 -21.34
CA ASP A 83 -2.69 -1.73 -20.55
C ASP A 83 -1.76 -1.08 -19.54
N ALA A 84 -1.61 -1.68 -18.38
CA ALA A 84 -0.75 -1.14 -17.33
C ALA A 84 -0.06 -2.28 -16.62
N TYR A 85 1.14 -2.00 -16.11
CA TYR A 85 1.97 -3.01 -15.45
C TYR A 85 1.79 -2.94 -13.94
N VAL A 86 1.61 -4.10 -13.31
CA VAL A 86 1.52 -4.24 -11.87
C VAL A 86 2.70 -5.06 -11.41
N SER A 87 3.40 -4.63 -10.38
CA SER A 87 4.58 -5.33 -9.88
C SER A 87 4.61 -5.33 -8.36
N SER A 88 5.00 -6.46 -7.80
CA SER A 88 5.23 -6.55 -6.36
C SER A 88 6.40 -5.67 -5.93
N ALA A 89 7.29 -5.32 -6.85
CA ALA A 89 8.41 -4.43 -6.57
C ALA A 89 7.99 -2.98 -6.34
N ASP A 90 6.74 -2.64 -6.66
CA ASP A 90 6.23 -1.30 -6.43
C ASP A 90 5.82 -1.05 -4.98
N PHE A 91 6.00 -2.04 -4.12
CA PHE A 91 5.70 -1.95 -2.70
C PHE A 91 6.97 -1.82 -1.88
N SER A 92 6.92 -0.97 -0.87
CA SER A 92 7.96 -0.84 0.15
C SER A 92 7.31 -1.03 1.52
N CYS A 93 8.11 -1.43 2.50
CA CYS A 93 7.59 -1.65 3.85
C CYS A 93 8.40 -0.88 4.87
N TYR A 94 7.72 -0.30 5.84
CA TYR A 94 8.36 0.43 6.94
C TYR A 94 7.78 -0.05 8.26
N ALA A 95 8.67 -0.44 9.15
CA ALA A 95 8.31 -0.81 10.52
C ALA A 95 8.89 0.26 11.43
N ASP A 96 8.02 0.96 12.16
CA ASP A 96 8.42 2.09 13.00
C ASP A 96 9.27 3.09 12.21
N ASN A 97 8.85 3.35 10.96
CA ASN A 97 9.49 4.28 10.03
C ASN A 97 10.84 3.81 9.49
N GLU A 98 11.18 2.55 9.70
CA GLU A 98 12.44 2.01 9.21
C GLU A 98 12.17 1.03 8.08
N SER A 99 12.94 1.13 7.01
CA SER A 99 12.76 0.32 5.81
C SER A 99 13.01 -1.16 6.10
N CYS A 100 12.14 -2.01 5.56
CA CYS A 100 12.23 -3.46 5.75
C CYS A 100 12.33 -4.13 4.39
N ASP A 101 13.01 -5.27 4.35
CA ASP A 101 13.26 -5.98 3.12
C ASP A 101 12.08 -6.84 2.72
N GLN A 102 11.79 -6.84 1.41
CA GLN A 102 10.80 -7.73 0.83
C GLN A 102 11.37 -9.13 0.75
N SER A 103 10.53 -10.12 1.01
CA SER A 103 10.90 -11.52 0.97
C SER A 103 10.05 -12.25 -0.06
N PHE A 104 10.62 -13.32 -0.64
CA PHE A 104 9.93 -14.12 -1.63
C PHE A 104 9.93 -15.56 -1.16
N ILE A 105 8.72 -16.09 -0.93
CA ILE A 105 8.52 -17.46 -0.45
C ILE A 105 7.77 -18.19 -1.54
N ALA A 106 8.38 -19.25 -2.08
CA ALA A 106 7.96 -19.87 -3.32
C ALA A 106 6.48 -20.26 -3.36
N SER A 107 5.91 -20.73 -2.28
CA SER A 107 4.50 -21.18 -2.28
C SER A 107 3.53 -20.06 -1.92
N VAL A 108 4.02 -18.85 -1.69
CA VAL A 108 3.18 -17.77 -1.16
C VAL A 108 3.11 -16.59 -2.12
N ASN A 109 4.24 -16.05 -2.53
CA ASN A 109 4.29 -14.84 -3.33
C ASN A 109 5.25 -14.97 -4.50
N GLU A 110 4.91 -15.86 -5.42
CA GLU A 110 5.70 -16.04 -6.64
C GLU A 110 5.51 -14.91 -7.64
N PHE A 111 4.44 -14.13 -7.49
CA PHE A 111 4.14 -13.05 -8.40
C PHE A 111 5.23 -11.99 -8.36
N SER A 112 5.77 -11.63 -9.50
CA SER A 112 6.73 -10.54 -9.61
C SER A 112 6.15 -9.36 -10.38
N GLY A 113 5.32 -9.63 -11.38
CA GLY A 113 4.70 -8.56 -12.15
C GLY A 113 4.00 -9.09 -13.37
N ASP A 114 3.06 -8.33 -13.89
CA ASP A 114 2.30 -8.70 -15.08
C ASP A 114 1.67 -7.45 -15.70
N THR A 115 1.41 -7.54 -16.99
CA THR A 115 0.68 -6.50 -17.70
C THR A 115 -0.80 -6.82 -17.64
N LEU A 116 -1.58 -5.84 -17.19
CA LEU A 116 -3.00 -6.01 -16.96
C LEU A 116 -3.76 -5.16 -17.97
N SER A 117 -4.56 -5.82 -18.81
CA SER A 117 -5.37 -5.12 -19.79
C SER A 117 -6.52 -4.39 -19.11
N THR A 118 -7.07 -3.40 -19.80
CA THR A 118 -8.20 -2.63 -19.29
C THR A 118 -9.34 -3.56 -18.88
N GLY A 119 -9.87 -3.36 -17.69
CA GLY A 119 -10.98 -4.13 -17.16
C GLY A 119 -10.60 -5.45 -16.52
N ARG A 120 -9.30 -5.78 -16.49
CA ARG A 120 -8.84 -7.03 -15.89
C ARG A 120 -8.39 -6.82 -14.47
N LYS A 121 -8.38 -7.92 -13.71
CA LYS A 121 -7.97 -7.94 -12.32
C LYS A 121 -6.90 -8.98 -12.08
N ILE A 122 -6.09 -8.75 -11.06
CA ILE A 122 -5.11 -9.72 -10.59
C ILE A 122 -5.06 -9.66 -9.08
N SER A 123 -4.85 -10.81 -8.44
CA SER A 123 -4.68 -10.89 -6.99
C SER A 123 -3.30 -11.47 -6.70
N PHE A 124 -2.65 -10.91 -5.71
CA PHE A 124 -1.30 -11.36 -5.35
C PHE A 124 -1.00 -10.97 -3.91
N SER A 125 0.10 -11.51 -3.39
CA SER A 125 0.56 -11.24 -2.04
C SER A 125 1.95 -10.65 -2.06
N VAL A 126 2.25 -9.83 -1.05
CA VAL A 126 3.63 -9.36 -0.79
C VAL A 126 4.00 -9.78 0.62
N VAL A 127 5.27 -10.07 0.84
CA VAL A 127 5.79 -10.52 2.12
C VAL A 127 7.02 -9.69 2.46
N PHE A 128 7.10 -9.25 3.70
CA PHE A 128 8.25 -8.48 4.19
C PHE A 128 8.70 -9.04 5.54
N ALA A 129 9.99 -8.91 5.82
CA ALA A 129 10.55 -9.30 7.12
C ALA A 129 10.67 -8.05 7.98
N VAL A 130 10.01 -8.04 9.13
CA VAL A 130 9.96 -6.87 10.03
C VAL A 130 10.40 -7.29 11.42
N PRO A 131 10.87 -6.34 12.26
CA PRO A 131 11.19 -6.67 13.67
C PRO A 131 9.97 -7.20 14.39
N VAL A 132 10.19 -8.20 15.27
CA VAL A 132 9.09 -8.82 16.01
C VAL A 132 8.40 -7.84 16.95
N ASP A 133 9.10 -6.80 17.40
CA ASP A 133 8.57 -5.82 18.34
C ASP A 133 8.11 -4.53 17.67
N ALA A 134 7.95 -4.52 16.36
CA ALA A 134 7.46 -3.34 15.63
C ALA A 134 6.08 -2.96 16.12
N GLU A 135 5.88 -1.67 16.39
CA GLU A 135 4.59 -1.16 16.83
C GLU A 135 3.77 -0.63 15.67
N SER A 136 4.43 -0.20 14.61
CA SER A 136 3.79 0.36 13.42
C SER A 136 4.34 -0.35 12.20
N ILE A 137 3.46 -0.84 11.34
CA ILE A 137 3.85 -1.50 10.09
C ILE A 137 3.03 -0.90 8.97
N GLU A 138 3.72 -0.33 7.99
CA GLU A 138 3.09 0.33 6.85
C GLU A 138 3.72 -0.16 5.56
N LEU A 139 2.90 -0.27 4.52
CA LEU A 139 3.39 -0.45 3.16
C LEU A 139 3.19 0.84 2.40
N GLU A 140 4.08 1.10 1.44
CA GLU A 140 3.90 2.18 0.48
C GLU A 140 3.81 1.57 -0.91
N TYR A 141 2.83 1.99 -1.66
CA TYR A 141 2.65 1.58 -3.04
C TYR A 141 2.79 2.78 -3.96
N THR A 142 3.63 2.64 -5.00
CA THR A 142 3.83 3.67 -6.01
C THR A 142 3.64 3.02 -7.38
N ALA A 143 2.65 3.47 -8.14
CA ALA A 143 2.28 2.79 -9.38
C ALA A 143 3.35 2.85 -10.46
N ASN A 144 4.18 3.91 -10.46
CA ASN A 144 5.30 3.99 -11.37
C ASN A 144 6.28 5.05 -10.85
N ILE A 145 7.51 4.98 -11.36
CA ILE A 145 8.58 5.85 -10.86
C ILE A 145 8.41 7.32 -11.27
N TRP A 146 7.53 7.57 -12.24
CA TRP A 146 7.28 8.93 -12.70
C TRP A 146 6.18 9.62 -11.90
N SER A 147 5.41 8.86 -11.13
CA SER A 147 4.32 9.39 -10.33
C SER A 147 4.86 9.84 -8.98
N SER A 148 4.44 11.03 -8.54
CA SER A 148 4.72 11.45 -7.17
C SER A 148 3.66 10.95 -6.19
N GLU A 149 2.62 10.29 -6.71
CA GLU A 149 1.56 9.76 -5.86
C GLU A 149 1.97 8.44 -5.26
N LYS A 150 1.60 8.26 -4.02
CA LYS A 150 1.80 7.00 -3.34
C LYS A 150 0.65 6.74 -2.39
N VAL A 151 0.45 5.48 -2.07
CA VAL A 151 -0.59 5.06 -1.12
C VAL A 151 0.10 4.45 0.08
N ILE A 152 -0.31 4.87 1.26
CA ILE A 152 0.16 4.31 2.52
C ILE A 152 -0.87 3.30 2.99
N ILE A 153 -0.45 2.07 3.20
CA ILE A 153 -1.34 1.01 3.67
C ILE A 153 -0.90 0.65 5.08
N LYS A 154 -1.75 0.90 6.05
CA LYS A 154 -1.43 0.62 7.44
C LYS A 154 -1.85 -0.79 7.80
N LEU A 155 -0.87 -1.60 8.19
CA LEU A 155 -1.13 -2.98 8.59
C LEU A 155 -1.23 -3.12 10.10
N GLN A 156 -0.55 -2.23 10.82
CA GLN A 156 -0.53 -2.26 12.27
C GLN A 156 -0.20 -0.89 12.83
#